data_dd76bd9110d53ada5dc5f83764a51b7e
#
_entry.id   dd76bd9110d53ada5dc5f83764a51b7e
#
_cell.length_a   1.000
_cell.length_b   1.000
_cell.length_c   1.000
_cell.angle_alpha   90.00
_cell.angle_beta   90.00
_cell.angle_gamma   90.00
#
_symmetry.space_group_name_H-M   'P 1'
#
loop_
_entity.id
_entity.type
_entity.pdbx_description
1 polymer ?
#
loop_
_entity_poly.entity_id
_entity_poly.type
_entity_poly.pdbx_seq_one_letter_code
_entity_poly.pdbx_strand_id
1 'polypeptide(L)'
;MEYAIKEIARVIGAKTNQLLDDTVSLLLTDSRRLSFPEKSLFFALKTKTNDGHRYIQELYKLRVRNFVVSDMLPEFESMKDANFLIVKDTLRALQKLATHHRKQFNIPVIGITGSNGKTIVKEFLYQLLHNEFNIVRSPRSYNSQLGVPLSVWQMSEKNTLGIFEAGISQPDEMERLQPIIAPTIGIITNIGEAHQENFLSSNQKCMEKLTLFNDCEAIIYDGDDLFIANCIESACLSHKAIAWSRTDSEAPLFIESIDKKEFETIIHCTLLGFNRVVTIPFTDDASIENVIHCMAVMLYLKPTSVNDVTKFLHLEPVAMRLDVKQGINNCLLINDTYNSDINSLDIALDFQQSRRVGKQLKSTLILSDILQSGTLPKSLYKKVADLVRRKKIDRIIGIGRDLKEYASVFEIEKEFYTTTEEFIKSPSFKKFKDELILIKGSRHFHFEQISELLEKKVHETILEVNLDAIVHNFNQYRSKLKPETKMVCMVKAFGYGAGSYELAKTLQEHRCDYLAVAVADEGAELRKEGISIPIIVMNPEFSSFNVLFLSLIHISEPTRPRLSSY
;
A
#
# COMPACT_ATOMS: atom_id res chain seq x y z
N MET A 1 15.58 -12.11 10.35
CA MET A 1 15.83 -13.57 10.52
C MET A 1 16.67 -14.05 9.36
N GLU A 2 17.66 -14.93 9.59
CA GLU A 2 18.51 -15.53 8.56
C GLU A 2 18.17 -17.01 8.43
N TYR A 3 18.22 -17.55 7.22
CA TYR A 3 17.94 -18.95 6.92
C TYR A 3 19.13 -19.59 6.22
N ALA A 4 19.49 -20.80 6.64
CA ALA A 4 20.49 -21.59 5.93
C ALA A 4 19.97 -21.99 4.53
N ILE A 5 20.83 -21.93 3.51
CA ILE A 5 20.46 -22.26 2.14
C ILE A 5 19.95 -23.72 2.02
N LYS A 6 20.47 -24.63 2.83
CA LYS A 6 20.02 -26.04 2.92
C LYS A 6 18.57 -26.13 3.43
N GLU A 7 18.20 -25.31 4.39
CA GLU A 7 16.84 -25.23 4.91
C GLU A 7 15.89 -24.69 3.83
N ILE A 8 16.29 -23.60 3.16
CA ILE A 8 15.51 -23.03 2.05
C ILE A 8 15.29 -24.06 0.96
N ALA A 9 16.34 -24.79 0.52
CA ALA A 9 16.24 -25.82 -0.49
C ALA A 9 15.20 -26.88 -0.14
N ARG A 10 15.18 -27.33 1.12
CA ARG A 10 14.21 -28.31 1.63
C ARG A 10 12.79 -27.73 1.63
N VAL A 11 12.59 -26.51 2.12
CA VAL A 11 11.30 -25.84 2.23
C VAL A 11 10.65 -25.67 0.85
N ILE A 12 11.41 -25.19 -0.14
CA ILE A 12 10.89 -24.97 -1.49
C ILE A 12 10.84 -26.24 -2.35
N GLY A 13 11.45 -27.34 -1.87
CA GLY A 13 11.54 -28.60 -2.61
C GLY A 13 12.44 -28.52 -3.85
N ALA A 14 13.55 -27.80 -3.72
CA ALA A 14 14.49 -27.62 -4.80
C ALA A 14 15.35 -28.85 -5.04
N LYS A 15 15.67 -29.12 -6.30
CA LYS A 15 16.74 -30.02 -6.72
C LYS A 15 18.05 -29.22 -6.72
N THR A 16 19.11 -29.82 -6.24
CA THR A 16 20.43 -29.18 -6.15
C THR A 16 21.51 -30.17 -6.52
N ASN A 17 22.50 -29.76 -7.30
CA ASN A 17 23.66 -30.62 -7.61
C ASN A 17 24.70 -30.58 -6.51
N GLN A 18 24.93 -29.40 -5.95
CA GLN A 18 25.82 -29.14 -4.83
C GLN A 18 25.31 -27.92 -4.06
N LEU A 19 25.36 -27.96 -2.73
CA LEU A 19 25.04 -26.81 -1.89
C LEU A 19 26.28 -26.43 -1.07
N LEU A 20 26.70 -25.18 -1.27
CA LEU A 20 27.68 -24.53 -0.40
C LEU A 20 26.95 -24.00 0.84
N ASP A 21 27.63 -24.05 1.98
CA ASP A 21 27.07 -23.51 3.22
C ASP A 21 27.00 -21.98 3.12
N ASP A 22 25.80 -21.45 3.22
CA ASP A 22 25.53 -20.03 3.17
C ASP A 22 24.22 -19.70 3.90
N THR A 23 24.01 -18.43 4.26
CA THR A 23 22.81 -17.91 4.90
C THR A 23 22.22 -16.75 4.13
N VAL A 24 20.90 -16.71 4.07
CA VAL A 24 20.12 -15.72 3.34
C VAL A 24 19.15 -15.02 4.28
N SER A 25 19.04 -13.70 4.15
CA SER A 25 18.03 -12.89 4.85
C SER A 25 17.17 -12.03 3.91
N LEU A 26 17.56 -11.89 2.65
CA LEU A 26 16.91 -11.04 1.66
C LEU A 26 16.42 -11.85 0.47
N LEU A 27 15.17 -11.59 0.07
CA LEU A 27 14.61 -12.10 -1.17
C LEU A 27 14.71 -11.02 -2.25
N LEU A 28 15.31 -11.37 -3.37
CA LEU A 28 15.50 -10.48 -4.52
C LEU A 28 14.72 -11.03 -5.71
N THR A 29 13.84 -10.21 -6.28
CA THR A 29 13.04 -10.53 -7.48
C THR A 29 13.24 -9.54 -8.61
N ASP A 30 13.93 -8.43 -8.34
CA ASP A 30 14.29 -7.38 -9.29
C ASP A 30 15.77 -7.01 -9.08
N SER A 31 16.61 -7.24 -10.09
CA SER A 31 18.07 -7.01 -10.01
C SER A 31 18.43 -5.56 -9.65
N ARG A 32 17.58 -4.60 -10.02
CA ARG A 32 17.77 -3.17 -9.72
C ARG A 32 17.65 -2.84 -8.23
N ARG A 33 17.07 -3.73 -7.44
CA ARG A 33 16.87 -3.57 -5.99
C ARG A 33 17.91 -4.30 -5.14
N LEU A 34 19.02 -4.71 -5.74
CA LEU A 34 20.09 -5.39 -5.04
C LEU A 34 20.72 -4.46 -4.00
N SER A 35 20.72 -4.86 -2.73
CA SER A 35 21.27 -4.09 -1.61
C SER A 35 22.38 -4.83 -0.87
N PHE A 36 22.23 -6.12 -0.63
CA PHE A 36 23.17 -6.98 0.09
C PHE A 36 23.42 -8.25 -0.72
N PRO A 37 24.37 -8.22 -1.65
CA PRO A 37 24.58 -9.35 -2.57
C PRO A 37 24.77 -10.68 -1.85
N GLU A 38 25.63 -10.72 -0.81
CA GLU A 38 26.02 -11.93 -0.09
C GLU A 38 24.87 -12.50 0.79
N LYS A 39 23.87 -11.68 1.13
CA LYS A 39 22.70 -12.12 1.93
C LYS A 39 21.43 -12.29 1.09
N SER A 40 21.55 -12.16 -0.22
CA SER A 40 20.42 -12.18 -1.15
C SER A 40 20.21 -13.56 -1.76
N LEU A 41 18.94 -13.97 -1.82
CA LEU A 41 18.48 -15.07 -2.64
C LEU A 41 17.68 -14.51 -3.81
N PHE A 42 18.22 -14.63 -5.02
CA PHE A 42 17.53 -14.15 -6.22
C PHE A 42 16.58 -15.21 -6.78
N PHE A 43 15.34 -14.82 -6.99
CA PHE A 43 14.32 -15.63 -7.67
C PHE A 43 14.24 -15.21 -9.13
N ALA A 44 14.66 -16.07 -10.05
CA ALA A 44 14.58 -15.85 -11.48
C ALA A 44 13.13 -16.06 -11.96
N LEU A 45 12.28 -15.05 -11.72
CA LEU A 45 10.86 -15.11 -12.09
C LEU A 45 10.70 -15.05 -13.61
N LYS A 46 9.81 -15.91 -14.13
CA LYS A 46 9.46 -15.96 -15.55
C LYS A 46 8.03 -15.45 -15.75
N THR A 47 7.87 -14.45 -16.58
CA THR A 47 6.58 -13.85 -16.94
C THR A 47 6.38 -13.90 -18.45
N LYS A 48 5.21 -13.49 -18.94
CA LYS A 48 4.95 -13.43 -20.40
C LYS A 48 5.90 -12.49 -21.16
N THR A 49 6.43 -11.47 -20.49
CA THR A 49 7.23 -10.39 -21.11
C THR A 49 8.67 -10.34 -20.63
N ASN A 50 9.02 -11.04 -19.55
CA ASN A 50 10.36 -10.97 -18.96
C ASN A 50 10.77 -12.33 -18.39
N ASP A 51 12.06 -12.65 -18.52
CA ASP A 51 12.70 -13.84 -17.94
C ASP A 51 13.85 -13.42 -17.03
N GLY A 52 13.70 -13.70 -15.73
CA GLY A 52 14.67 -13.36 -14.69
C GLY A 52 16.03 -14.04 -14.85
N HIS A 53 16.11 -15.19 -15.55
CA HIS A 53 17.37 -15.94 -15.73
C HIS A 53 18.42 -15.10 -16.44
N ARG A 54 18.04 -14.18 -17.33
CA ARG A 54 18.97 -13.28 -18.05
C ARG A 54 19.78 -12.36 -17.15
N TYR A 55 19.35 -12.12 -15.91
CA TYR A 55 20.03 -11.22 -14.98
C TYR A 55 21.02 -11.95 -14.06
N ILE A 56 21.09 -13.27 -14.10
CA ILE A 56 21.91 -14.08 -13.19
C ILE A 56 23.40 -13.80 -13.37
N GLN A 57 23.89 -13.69 -14.60
CA GLN A 57 25.31 -13.39 -14.87
C GLN A 57 25.73 -12.04 -14.30
N GLU A 58 24.88 -11.02 -14.45
CA GLU A 58 25.14 -9.69 -13.89
C GLU A 58 25.14 -9.74 -12.36
N LEU A 59 24.13 -10.35 -11.76
CA LEU A 59 24.03 -10.50 -10.31
C LEU A 59 25.18 -11.31 -9.73
N TYR A 60 25.65 -12.35 -10.43
CA TYR A 60 26.80 -13.12 -10.03
C TYR A 60 28.09 -12.27 -10.01
N LYS A 61 28.30 -11.40 -11.01
CA LYS A 61 29.42 -10.42 -11.03
C LYS A 61 29.32 -9.44 -9.87
N LEU A 62 28.08 -9.11 -9.43
CA LEU A 62 27.79 -8.27 -8.27
C LEU A 62 27.84 -9.04 -6.94
N ARG A 63 28.39 -10.25 -6.92
CA ARG A 63 28.57 -11.11 -5.73
C ARG A 63 27.32 -11.76 -5.15
N VAL A 64 26.21 -11.79 -5.86
CA VAL A 64 25.10 -12.68 -5.46
C VAL A 64 25.54 -14.14 -5.69
N ARG A 65 25.28 -15.02 -4.73
CA ARG A 65 25.71 -16.42 -4.77
C ARG A 65 24.56 -17.41 -4.62
N ASN A 66 23.34 -16.95 -4.37
CA ASN A 66 22.20 -17.83 -4.16
C ASN A 66 21.08 -17.49 -5.16
N PHE A 67 20.69 -18.49 -5.96
CA PHE A 67 19.73 -18.34 -7.06
C PHE A 67 18.66 -19.42 -7.01
N VAL A 68 17.39 -19.03 -7.15
CA VAL A 68 16.26 -19.95 -7.41
C VAL A 68 15.90 -19.84 -8.88
N VAL A 69 16.01 -20.96 -9.60
CA VAL A 69 15.84 -21.00 -11.06
C VAL A 69 14.83 -22.09 -11.46
N SER A 70 14.15 -21.88 -12.58
CA SER A 70 13.34 -22.95 -13.20
C SER A 70 14.14 -23.78 -14.20
N ASP A 71 15.15 -23.17 -14.83
CA ASP A 71 15.95 -23.76 -15.88
C ASP A 71 17.45 -23.59 -15.55
N MET A 72 18.21 -24.68 -15.65
CA MET A 72 19.66 -24.63 -15.49
C MET A 72 20.29 -24.42 -16.88
N LEU A 73 20.78 -23.19 -17.13
CA LEU A 73 21.43 -22.87 -18.40
C LEU A 73 22.90 -23.28 -18.38
N PRO A 74 23.49 -23.68 -19.53
CA PRO A 74 24.88 -24.12 -19.60
C PRO A 74 25.89 -23.10 -19.04
N GLU A 75 25.61 -21.83 -19.20
CA GLU A 75 26.44 -20.72 -18.70
C GLU A 75 26.55 -20.67 -17.18
N PHE A 76 25.57 -21.22 -16.44
CA PHE A 76 25.60 -21.26 -14.98
C PHE A 76 26.52 -22.36 -14.43
N GLU A 77 26.86 -23.36 -15.22
CA GLU A 77 27.77 -24.44 -14.80
C GLU A 77 29.19 -23.94 -14.47
N SER A 78 29.60 -22.80 -15.03
CA SER A 78 30.86 -22.16 -14.72
C SER A 78 30.93 -21.47 -13.36
N MET A 79 29.76 -21.19 -12.72
CA MET A 79 29.64 -20.47 -11.45
C MET A 79 29.73 -21.42 -10.25
N LYS A 80 30.89 -22.03 -10.05
CA LYS A 80 31.12 -23.12 -9.07
C LYS A 80 30.98 -22.68 -7.61
N ASP A 81 31.10 -21.38 -7.33
CA ASP A 81 30.94 -20.78 -5.99
C ASP A 81 29.53 -20.21 -5.75
N ALA A 82 28.54 -20.62 -6.55
CA ALA A 82 27.14 -20.23 -6.40
C ALA A 82 26.21 -21.43 -6.14
N ASN A 83 25.18 -21.21 -5.37
CA ASN A 83 24.09 -22.15 -5.11
C ASN A 83 22.96 -21.94 -6.12
N PHE A 84 22.59 -22.99 -6.84
CA PHE A 84 21.44 -23.03 -7.73
C PHE A 84 20.38 -23.97 -7.18
N LEU A 85 19.25 -23.41 -6.77
CA LEU A 85 18.07 -24.09 -6.29
C LEU A 85 17.08 -24.26 -7.44
N ILE A 86 17.04 -25.46 -8.03
CA ILE A 86 16.24 -25.73 -9.24
C ILE A 86 14.84 -26.15 -8.81
N VAL A 87 13.83 -25.41 -9.26
CA VAL A 87 12.41 -25.63 -8.95
C VAL A 87 11.57 -25.64 -10.22
N LYS A 88 10.37 -26.21 -10.17
CA LYS A 88 9.46 -26.19 -11.33
C LYS A 88 8.87 -24.79 -11.59
N ASP A 89 8.63 -24.02 -10.53
CA ASP A 89 8.00 -22.71 -10.56
C ASP A 89 8.62 -21.84 -9.48
N THR A 90 9.33 -20.79 -9.91
CA THR A 90 10.07 -19.89 -9.02
C THR A 90 9.14 -19.01 -8.18
N LEU A 91 7.95 -18.65 -8.69
CA LEU A 91 6.95 -17.92 -7.92
C LEU A 91 6.34 -18.78 -6.81
N ARG A 92 6.01 -20.03 -7.12
CA ARG A 92 5.54 -20.99 -6.11
C ARG A 92 6.61 -21.29 -5.05
N ALA A 93 7.87 -21.34 -5.43
CA ALA A 93 8.97 -21.48 -4.49
C ALA A 93 9.05 -20.29 -3.52
N LEU A 94 8.93 -19.06 -4.04
CA LEU A 94 8.86 -17.83 -3.24
C LEU A 94 7.69 -17.88 -2.26
N GLN A 95 6.50 -18.27 -2.72
CA GLN A 95 5.28 -18.40 -1.91
C GLN A 95 5.46 -19.42 -0.79
N LYS A 96 6.01 -20.61 -1.08
CA LYS A 96 6.30 -21.64 -0.06
C LYS A 96 7.28 -21.14 1.01
N LEU A 97 8.32 -20.44 0.59
CA LEU A 97 9.31 -19.89 1.50
C LEU A 97 8.69 -18.82 2.41
N ALA A 98 7.86 -17.93 1.86
CA ALA A 98 7.15 -16.94 2.64
C ALA A 98 6.13 -17.56 3.61
N THR A 99 5.43 -18.63 3.20
CA THR A 99 4.55 -19.41 4.08
C THR A 99 5.33 -20.03 5.24
N HIS A 100 6.52 -20.59 4.97
CA HIS A 100 7.39 -21.11 6.01
C HIS A 100 7.83 -20.00 6.98
N HIS A 101 8.23 -18.85 6.47
CA HIS A 101 8.61 -17.70 7.27
C HIS A 101 7.46 -17.21 8.15
N ARG A 102 6.23 -17.07 7.60
CA ARG A 102 5.04 -16.67 8.37
C ARG A 102 4.78 -17.55 9.58
N LYS A 103 4.98 -18.85 9.44
CA LYS A 103 4.76 -19.84 10.52
C LYS A 103 5.70 -19.71 11.71
N GLN A 104 6.79 -18.93 11.59
CA GLN A 104 7.70 -18.69 12.71
C GLN A 104 7.16 -17.65 13.71
N PHE A 105 6.05 -16.96 13.37
CA PHE A 105 5.52 -15.85 14.17
C PHE A 105 4.11 -16.15 14.67
N ASN A 106 3.94 -16.11 15.98
CA ASN A 106 2.65 -16.27 16.65
C ASN A 106 2.15 -14.89 17.14
N ILE A 107 1.84 -13.99 16.19
CA ILE A 107 1.29 -12.66 16.44
C ILE A 107 -0.05 -12.50 15.72
N PRO A 108 -0.94 -11.63 16.19
CA PRO A 108 -2.13 -11.27 15.46
C PRO A 108 -1.78 -10.74 14.06
N VAL A 109 -2.54 -11.18 13.05
CA VAL A 109 -2.37 -10.73 11.67
C VAL A 109 -3.73 -10.37 11.10
N ILE A 110 -3.84 -9.13 10.63
CA ILE A 110 -5.02 -8.61 9.94
C ILE A 110 -4.83 -8.84 8.44
N GLY A 111 -5.72 -9.61 7.83
CA GLY A 111 -5.78 -9.82 6.39
C GLY A 111 -6.92 -9.01 5.78
N ILE A 112 -6.62 -8.14 4.82
CA ILE A 112 -7.59 -7.24 4.22
C ILE A 112 -7.82 -7.61 2.77
N THR A 113 -9.06 -7.89 2.39
CA THR A 113 -9.46 -8.08 1.00
C THR A 113 -10.71 -7.25 0.67
N GLY A 114 -11.10 -7.25 -0.58
CA GLY A 114 -12.20 -6.47 -1.13
C GLY A 114 -11.84 -5.90 -2.51
N SER A 115 -12.75 -5.20 -3.14
CA SER A 115 -12.49 -4.53 -4.42
C SER A 115 -11.78 -3.20 -4.19
N ASN A 116 -12.33 -2.32 -3.38
CA ASN A 116 -11.81 -0.99 -3.04
C ASN A 116 -11.52 -0.87 -1.53
N GLY A 117 -10.85 0.19 -1.09
CA GLY A 117 -10.64 0.48 0.34
C GLY A 117 -9.46 -0.22 1.01
N LYS A 118 -8.97 -1.37 0.54
CA LYS A 118 -7.92 -2.18 1.20
C LYS A 118 -6.71 -1.39 1.70
N THR A 119 -6.11 -0.60 0.83
CA THR A 119 -4.92 0.21 1.18
C THR A 119 -5.27 1.32 2.17
N ILE A 120 -6.46 1.91 2.05
CA ILE A 120 -6.92 2.97 2.96
C ILE A 120 -7.12 2.37 4.36
N VAL A 121 -7.84 1.26 4.48
CA VAL A 121 -8.05 0.55 5.76
C VAL A 121 -6.72 0.15 6.39
N LYS A 122 -5.78 -0.39 5.60
CA LYS A 122 -4.43 -0.74 6.08
C LYS A 122 -3.68 0.47 6.65
N GLU A 123 -3.65 1.59 5.92
CA GLU A 123 -2.94 2.78 6.36
C GLU A 123 -3.64 3.47 7.55
N PHE A 124 -4.97 3.50 7.58
CA PHE A 124 -5.71 4.00 8.75
C PHE A 124 -5.47 3.14 9.99
N LEU A 125 -5.53 1.82 9.88
CA LEU A 125 -5.18 0.93 11.00
C LEU A 125 -3.75 1.16 11.49
N TYR A 126 -2.82 1.40 10.57
CA TYR A 126 -1.46 1.74 10.97
C TYR A 126 -1.41 3.06 11.75
N GLN A 127 -2.04 4.13 11.24
CA GLN A 127 -2.09 5.43 11.92
C GLN A 127 -2.74 5.32 13.31
N LEU A 128 -3.77 4.51 13.47
CA LEU A 128 -4.51 4.34 14.72
C LEU A 128 -3.79 3.47 15.76
N LEU A 129 -2.96 2.50 15.31
CA LEU A 129 -2.43 1.43 16.17
C LEU A 129 -0.91 1.46 16.36
N HIS A 130 -0.14 2.26 15.58
CA HIS A 130 1.33 2.21 15.61
C HIS A 130 1.96 2.62 16.94
N ASN A 131 1.26 3.38 17.77
CA ASN A 131 1.72 3.72 19.11
C ASN A 131 1.56 2.56 20.12
N GLU A 132 0.72 1.57 19.80
CA GLU A 132 0.40 0.45 20.69
C GLU A 132 1.05 -0.86 20.24
N PHE A 133 1.35 -0.98 18.94
CA PHE A 133 1.92 -2.18 18.33
C PHE A 133 3.12 -1.85 17.46
N ASN A 134 4.10 -2.74 17.45
CA ASN A 134 5.16 -2.73 16.45
C ASN A 134 4.66 -3.43 15.19
N ILE A 135 4.16 -2.65 14.23
CA ILE A 135 3.40 -3.14 13.08
C ILE A 135 4.32 -3.41 11.89
N VAL A 136 4.21 -4.61 11.32
CA VAL A 136 4.66 -4.92 9.96
C VAL A 136 3.46 -4.88 9.02
N ARG A 137 3.59 -4.22 7.86
CA ARG A 137 2.49 -4.11 6.89
C ARG A 137 2.94 -4.17 5.45
N SER A 138 2.02 -4.47 4.55
CA SER A 138 2.29 -4.43 3.10
C SER A 138 2.82 -3.06 2.68
N PRO A 139 4.02 -2.97 2.09
CA PRO A 139 4.53 -1.72 1.54
C PRO A 139 3.63 -1.27 0.38
N ARG A 140 3.23 0.01 0.36
CA ARG A 140 2.35 0.52 -0.70
C ARG A 140 1.11 -0.39 -0.88
N SER A 141 0.85 -0.87 -2.11
CA SER A 141 -0.24 -1.81 -2.43
C SER A 141 0.31 -3.17 -2.88
N TYR A 142 1.27 -3.74 -2.11
CA TYR A 142 1.84 -5.07 -2.38
C TYR A 142 0.85 -6.17 -1.97
N ASN A 143 -0.19 -6.37 -2.79
CA ASN A 143 -1.31 -7.27 -2.54
C ASN A 143 -1.42 -8.43 -3.53
N SER A 144 -0.48 -8.55 -4.49
CA SER A 144 -0.48 -9.56 -5.56
C SER A 144 0.20 -10.85 -5.14
N GLN A 145 0.17 -11.87 -6.02
CA GLN A 145 0.85 -13.15 -5.87
C GLN A 145 2.37 -13.05 -5.60
N LEU A 146 2.99 -11.95 -6.04
CA LEU A 146 4.38 -11.61 -5.78
C LEU A 146 4.55 -10.67 -4.58
N GLY A 147 3.67 -9.67 -4.48
CA GLY A 147 3.77 -8.62 -3.46
C GLY A 147 3.54 -9.12 -2.04
N VAL A 148 2.57 -10.01 -1.84
CA VAL A 148 2.25 -10.58 -0.53
C VAL A 148 3.42 -11.37 0.07
N PRO A 149 4.06 -12.32 -0.64
CA PRO A 149 5.24 -13.00 -0.12
C PRO A 149 6.37 -12.07 0.32
N LEU A 150 6.65 -11.03 -0.48
CA LEU A 150 7.68 -10.04 -0.15
C LEU A 150 7.30 -9.16 1.04
N SER A 151 6.01 -8.91 1.25
CA SER A 151 5.51 -8.16 2.41
C SER A 151 5.65 -8.99 3.69
N VAL A 152 5.21 -10.24 3.66
CA VAL A 152 5.28 -11.16 4.80
C VAL A 152 6.72 -11.47 5.18
N TRP A 153 7.64 -11.54 4.21
CA TRP A 153 9.06 -11.73 4.48
C TRP A 153 9.71 -10.64 5.35
N GLN A 154 9.06 -9.47 5.47
CA GLN A 154 9.54 -8.37 6.34
C GLN A 154 9.24 -8.61 7.82
N MET A 155 8.44 -9.62 8.19
CA MET A 155 8.17 -9.97 9.57
C MET A 155 9.45 -10.29 10.33
N SER A 156 9.50 -9.89 11.59
CA SER A 156 10.60 -10.12 12.51
C SER A 156 10.09 -10.37 13.93
N GLU A 157 10.93 -10.88 14.80
CA GLU A 157 10.60 -11.12 16.22
C GLU A 157 10.20 -9.84 16.99
N LYS A 158 10.52 -8.67 16.45
CA LYS A 158 10.13 -7.38 17.04
C LYS A 158 8.69 -7.00 16.77
N ASN A 159 8.07 -7.58 15.75
CA ASN A 159 6.71 -7.22 15.38
C ASN A 159 5.70 -7.85 16.32
N THR A 160 4.67 -7.08 16.69
CA THR A 160 3.58 -7.51 17.56
C THR A 160 2.23 -7.54 16.86
N LEU A 161 2.16 -6.99 15.63
CA LEU A 161 0.97 -7.01 14.78
C LEU A 161 1.39 -7.00 13.31
N GLY A 162 0.72 -7.82 12.48
CA GLY A 162 0.84 -7.79 11.03
C GLY A 162 -0.42 -7.24 10.36
N ILE A 163 -0.28 -6.44 9.30
CA ILE A 163 -1.42 -5.94 8.50
C ILE A 163 -1.10 -6.12 7.02
N PHE A 164 -1.77 -7.06 6.35
CA PHE A 164 -1.48 -7.42 4.97
C PHE A 164 -2.72 -7.33 4.07
N GLU A 165 -2.52 -6.78 2.88
CA GLU A 165 -3.54 -6.75 1.84
C GLU A 165 -3.47 -8.00 0.95
N ALA A 166 -4.62 -8.57 0.59
CA ALA A 166 -4.75 -9.61 -0.42
C ALA A 166 -5.64 -9.15 -1.57
N GLY A 167 -5.07 -9.09 -2.76
CA GLY A 167 -5.75 -8.80 -4.02
C GLY A 167 -5.68 -9.99 -4.95
N ILE A 168 -6.78 -10.25 -5.65
CA ILE A 168 -6.87 -11.29 -6.67
C ILE A 168 -7.38 -10.71 -7.98
N SER A 169 -6.91 -11.28 -9.06
CA SER A 169 -7.33 -10.96 -10.43
C SER A 169 -7.94 -12.16 -11.16
N GLN A 170 -7.70 -13.37 -10.66
CA GLN A 170 -8.19 -14.63 -11.25
C GLN A 170 -8.67 -15.59 -10.14
N PRO A 171 -9.51 -16.57 -10.46
CA PRO A 171 -9.83 -17.69 -9.57
C PRO A 171 -8.57 -18.44 -9.10
N ASP A 172 -8.65 -19.12 -7.97
CA ASP A 172 -7.62 -19.95 -7.33
C ASP A 172 -6.36 -19.16 -6.89
N GLU A 173 -6.40 -17.81 -6.93
CA GLU A 173 -5.32 -16.97 -6.45
C GLU A 173 -5.34 -16.78 -4.94
N MET A 174 -6.52 -16.71 -4.30
CA MET A 174 -6.62 -16.48 -2.87
C MET A 174 -6.20 -17.71 -2.05
N GLU A 175 -6.48 -18.91 -2.54
CA GLU A 175 -6.00 -20.16 -1.92
C GLU A 175 -4.48 -20.19 -1.78
N ARG A 176 -3.76 -19.48 -2.67
CA ARG A 176 -2.30 -19.36 -2.63
C ARG A 176 -1.82 -18.29 -1.65
N LEU A 177 -2.60 -17.21 -1.46
CA LEU A 177 -2.26 -16.09 -0.57
C LEU A 177 -2.62 -16.37 0.87
N GLN A 178 -3.70 -17.11 1.10
CA GLN A 178 -4.19 -17.42 2.45
C GLN A 178 -3.10 -18.01 3.36
N PRO A 179 -2.36 -19.09 3.00
CA PRO A 179 -1.35 -19.67 3.88
C PRO A 179 -0.11 -18.78 4.07
N ILE A 180 0.11 -17.80 3.16
CA ILE A 180 1.21 -16.85 3.26
C ILE A 180 0.89 -15.77 4.28
N ILE A 181 -0.33 -15.24 4.26
CA ILE A 181 -0.78 -14.23 5.23
C ILE A 181 -1.18 -14.92 6.53
N ALA A 182 -1.89 -16.03 6.46
CA ALA A 182 -2.50 -16.77 7.57
C ALA A 182 -3.08 -15.79 8.62
N PRO A 183 -4.13 -15.01 8.22
CA PRO A 183 -4.66 -13.98 9.08
C PRO A 183 -5.44 -14.57 10.25
N THR A 184 -5.34 -13.93 11.42
CA THR A 184 -6.20 -14.21 12.59
C THR A 184 -7.48 -13.37 12.55
N ILE A 185 -7.40 -12.16 11.94
CA ILE A 185 -8.52 -11.25 11.76
C ILE A 185 -8.65 -10.94 10.28
N GLY A 186 -9.84 -11.14 9.73
CA GLY A 186 -10.18 -10.81 8.35
C GLY A 186 -10.97 -9.51 8.24
N ILE A 187 -10.74 -8.75 7.18
CA ILE A 187 -11.57 -7.61 6.79
C ILE A 187 -11.95 -7.78 5.34
N ILE A 188 -13.25 -7.78 5.06
CA ILE A 188 -13.77 -7.64 3.70
C ILE A 188 -14.41 -6.26 3.57
N THR A 189 -13.83 -5.41 2.70
CA THR A 189 -14.29 -4.03 2.56
C THR A 189 -15.57 -3.94 1.72
N ASN A 190 -15.49 -4.31 0.45
CA ASN A 190 -16.63 -4.32 -0.48
C ASN A 190 -16.36 -5.24 -1.67
N ILE A 191 -17.42 -5.57 -2.40
CA ILE A 191 -17.35 -6.35 -3.65
C ILE A 191 -17.87 -5.48 -4.79
N GLY A 192 -16.96 -4.98 -5.62
CA GLY A 192 -17.26 -4.17 -6.80
C GLY A 192 -16.88 -4.86 -8.11
N GLU A 193 -16.99 -4.16 -9.24
CA GLU A 193 -16.78 -4.70 -10.59
C GLU A 193 -15.29 -4.87 -10.99
N ALA A 194 -14.32 -4.46 -10.17
CA ALA A 194 -12.89 -4.60 -10.49
C ALA A 194 -12.51 -6.06 -10.78
N HIS A 195 -11.82 -6.31 -11.91
CA HIS A 195 -11.42 -7.65 -12.39
C HIS A 195 -12.58 -8.63 -12.64
N GLN A 196 -13.81 -8.15 -12.80
CA GLN A 196 -14.99 -9.01 -12.98
C GLN A 196 -14.92 -9.89 -14.24
N GLU A 197 -14.17 -9.48 -15.26
CA GLU A 197 -13.99 -10.25 -16.53
C GLU A 197 -13.42 -11.64 -16.32
N ASN A 198 -12.66 -11.86 -15.24
CA ASN A 198 -11.99 -13.12 -14.94
C ASN A 198 -12.83 -14.03 -14.03
N PHE A 199 -14.01 -13.58 -13.61
CA PHE A 199 -14.91 -14.34 -12.73
C PHE A 199 -16.28 -14.54 -13.39
N LEU A 200 -16.87 -15.71 -13.23
CA LEU A 200 -18.18 -16.05 -13.78
C LEU A 200 -19.31 -15.20 -13.18
N SER A 201 -19.15 -14.77 -11.93
CA SER A 201 -20.12 -13.96 -11.20
C SER A 201 -19.48 -13.20 -10.04
N SER A 202 -20.18 -12.18 -9.54
CA SER A 202 -19.78 -11.48 -8.29
C SER A 202 -19.79 -12.43 -7.09
N ASN A 203 -20.68 -13.43 -7.08
CA ASN A 203 -20.71 -14.46 -6.04
C ASN A 203 -19.42 -15.29 -6.04
N GLN A 204 -18.97 -15.81 -7.20
CA GLN A 204 -17.71 -16.53 -7.31
C GLN A 204 -16.54 -15.68 -6.81
N LYS A 205 -16.50 -14.41 -7.19
CA LYS A 205 -15.44 -13.48 -6.75
C LYS A 205 -15.48 -13.23 -5.25
N CYS A 206 -16.66 -13.09 -4.65
CA CYS A 206 -16.82 -12.95 -3.21
C CYS A 206 -16.35 -14.21 -2.48
N MET A 207 -16.81 -15.38 -2.91
CA MET A 207 -16.41 -16.68 -2.35
C MET A 207 -14.90 -16.89 -2.42
N GLU A 208 -14.27 -16.54 -3.56
CA GLU A 208 -12.82 -16.60 -3.73
C GLU A 208 -12.10 -15.70 -2.71
N LYS A 209 -12.59 -14.46 -2.51
CA LYS A 209 -12.02 -13.54 -1.51
C LYS A 209 -12.19 -14.04 -0.07
N LEU A 210 -13.33 -14.66 0.25
CA LEU A 210 -13.61 -15.22 1.56
C LEU A 210 -12.69 -16.40 1.92
N THR A 211 -12.09 -17.07 0.94
CA THR A 211 -11.09 -18.12 1.17
C THR A 211 -9.91 -17.63 2.04
N LEU A 212 -9.58 -16.34 1.97
CA LEU A 212 -8.56 -15.72 2.84
C LEU A 212 -8.84 -15.95 4.33
N PHE A 213 -10.11 -16.08 4.70
CA PHE A 213 -10.59 -16.07 6.09
C PHE A 213 -10.91 -17.45 6.66
N ASN A 214 -10.61 -18.52 5.92
CA ASN A 214 -10.92 -19.89 6.37
C ASN A 214 -10.39 -20.20 7.77
N ASP A 215 -9.21 -19.70 8.12
CA ASP A 215 -8.56 -19.95 9.41
C ASP A 215 -8.59 -18.72 10.36
N CYS A 216 -9.33 -17.65 10.02
CA CYS A 216 -9.50 -16.50 10.90
C CYS A 216 -10.32 -16.84 12.16
N GLU A 217 -10.06 -16.09 13.21
CA GLU A 217 -10.86 -16.08 14.44
C GLU A 217 -12.06 -15.14 14.32
N ALA A 218 -11.89 -14.04 13.56
CA ALA A 218 -12.92 -13.03 13.33
C ALA A 218 -12.88 -12.50 11.90
N ILE A 219 -14.06 -12.14 11.36
CA ILE A 219 -14.25 -11.54 10.04
C ILE A 219 -15.07 -10.27 10.19
N ILE A 220 -14.44 -9.12 9.93
CA ILE A 220 -15.08 -7.80 10.02
C ILE A 220 -15.67 -7.44 8.65
N TYR A 221 -16.93 -7.01 8.63
CA TYR A 221 -17.64 -6.62 7.41
C TYR A 221 -18.80 -5.66 7.69
N ASP A 222 -19.34 -5.05 6.64
CA ASP A 222 -20.58 -4.28 6.68
C ASP A 222 -21.78 -5.23 6.73
N GLY A 223 -22.49 -5.28 7.85
CA GLY A 223 -23.66 -6.13 8.05
C GLY A 223 -24.87 -5.70 7.22
N ASP A 224 -24.93 -4.45 6.78
CA ASP A 224 -25.98 -3.93 5.92
C ASP A 224 -25.76 -4.31 4.44
N ASP A 225 -24.56 -4.77 4.06
CA ASP A 225 -24.28 -5.39 2.75
C ASP A 225 -24.80 -6.84 2.73
N LEU A 226 -26.08 -7.00 2.39
CA LEU A 226 -26.73 -8.31 2.31
C LEU A 226 -26.05 -9.28 1.34
N PHE A 227 -25.36 -8.76 0.31
CA PHE A 227 -24.64 -9.61 -0.63
C PHE A 227 -23.43 -10.26 0.04
N ILE A 228 -22.63 -9.50 0.77
CA ILE A 228 -21.48 -10.01 1.53
C ILE A 228 -21.96 -10.95 2.64
N ALA A 229 -23.01 -10.56 3.38
CA ALA A 229 -23.58 -11.39 4.44
C ALA A 229 -24.02 -12.77 3.92
N ASN A 230 -24.74 -12.84 2.80
CA ASN A 230 -25.15 -14.09 2.16
C ASN A 230 -23.96 -14.94 1.67
N CYS A 231 -22.89 -14.29 1.19
CA CYS A 231 -21.67 -15.01 0.80
C CYS A 231 -20.94 -15.60 2.03
N ILE A 232 -20.88 -14.88 3.16
CA ILE A 232 -20.30 -15.35 4.42
C ILE A 232 -21.09 -16.56 4.96
N GLU A 233 -22.41 -16.50 4.90
CA GLU A 233 -23.29 -17.63 5.26
C GLU A 233 -23.06 -18.84 4.35
N SER A 234 -23.04 -18.63 3.02
CA SER A 234 -22.78 -19.67 2.03
C SER A 234 -21.40 -20.31 2.18
N ALA A 235 -20.41 -19.56 2.66
CA ALA A 235 -19.06 -20.04 2.97
C ALA A 235 -18.98 -20.74 4.35
N CYS A 236 -20.09 -20.85 5.10
CA CYS A 236 -20.14 -21.37 6.48
C CYS A 236 -19.23 -20.62 7.48
N LEU A 237 -19.02 -19.33 7.27
CA LEU A 237 -18.15 -18.47 8.09
C LEU A 237 -18.92 -17.58 9.09
N SER A 238 -20.25 -17.68 9.17
CA SER A 238 -21.10 -16.83 10.02
C SER A 238 -20.72 -16.88 11.51
N HIS A 239 -20.21 -17.99 12.00
CA HIS A 239 -19.76 -18.16 13.38
C HIS A 239 -18.53 -17.32 13.76
N LYS A 240 -17.82 -16.74 12.77
CA LYS A 240 -16.67 -15.85 12.94
C LYS A 240 -16.98 -14.42 12.54
N ALA A 241 -18.17 -14.17 12.00
CA ALA A 241 -18.53 -12.89 11.42
C ALA A 241 -18.84 -11.86 12.51
N ILE A 242 -18.24 -10.69 12.42
CA ILE A 242 -18.45 -9.53 13.29
C ILE A 242 -18.90 -8.39 12.37
N ALA A 243 -20.21 -8.18 12.34
CA ALA A 243 -20.80 -7.10 11.55
C ALA A 243 -20.73 -5.77 12.32
N TRP A 244 -20.48 -4.69 11.61
CA TRP A 244 -20.95 -3.38 12.01
C TRP A 244 -22.20 -3.04 11.18
N SER A 245 -23.10 -2.22 11.72
CA SER A 245 -24.39 -1.94 11.06
C SER A 245 -24.89 -0.55 11.36
N ARG A 246 -25.69 -0.01 10.45
CA ARG A 246 -26.49 1.23 10.60
C ARG A 246 -27.96 0.92 10.85
N THR A 247 -28.36 -0.33 10.69
CA THR A 247 -29.77 -0.75 10.78
C THR A 247 -30.04 -1.73 11.92
N ASP A 248 -29.05 -2.53 12.31
CA ASP A 248 -29.15 -3.47 13.41
C ASP A 248 -28.53 -2.90 14.70
N SER A 249 -29.38 -2.50 15.64
CA SER A 249 -28.96 -1.94 16.94
C SER A 249 -28.26 -2.95 17.87
N GLU A 250 -28.37 -4.25 17.60
CA GLU A 250 -27.73 -5.30 18.38
C GLU A 250 -26.30 -5.60 17.86
N ALA A 251 -25.88 -4.98 16.75
CA ALA A 251 -24.53 -5.16 16.22
C ALA A 251 -23.47 -4.69 17.23
N PRO A 252 -22.32 -5.39 17.36
CA PRO A 252 -21.22 -5.00 18.26
C PRO A 252 -20.73 -3.56 18.07
N LEU A 253 -20.82 -3.05 16.85
CA LEU A 253 -20.64 -1.66 16.46
C LEU A 253 -21.88 -1.21 15.69
N PHE A 254 -22.75 -0.48 16.35
CA PHE A 254 -23.93 0.14 15.74
C PHE A 254 -23.69 1.62 15.45
N ILE A 255 -23.96 2.05 14.24
CA ILE A 255 -23.82 3.44 13.78
C ILE A 255 -25.19 4.11 13.83
N GLU A 256 -25.42 4.95 14.83
CA GLU A 256 -26.70 5.61 15.07
C GLU A 256 -26.97 6.73 14.07
N SER A 257 -25.97 7.59 13.83
CA SER A 257 -26.06 8.67 12.83
C SER A 257 -24.68 9.11 12.35
N ILE A 258 -24.67 9.73 11.18
CA ILE A 258 -23.49 10.29 10.53
C ILE A 258 -23.82 11.73 10.13
N ASP A 259 -23.19 12.70 10.83
CA ASP A 259 -23.41 14.12 10.62
C ASP A 259 -22.20 14.70 9.84
N LYS A 260 -22.37 14.89 8.53
CA LYS A 260 -21.36 15.47 7.66
C LYS A 260 -21.35 16.98 7.77
N LYS A 261 -20.18 17.56 8.09
CA LYS A 261 -19.91 19.00 8.04
C LYS A 261 -19.06 19.35 6.83
N GLU A 262 -18.60 20.57 6.71
CA GLU A 262 -17.80 21.04 5.58
C GLU A 262 -16.43 20.32 5.45
N PHE A 263 -15.75 20.07 6.59
CA PHE A 263 -14.39 19.51 6.62
C PHE A 263 -14.23 18.28 7.52
N GLU A 264 -15.27 17.90 8.22
CA GLU A 264 -15.26 16.78 9.16
C GLU A 264 -16.60 16.04 9.16
N THR A 265 -16.59 14.81 9.63
CA THR A 265 -17.80 14.04 9.88
C THR A 265 -17.81 13.58 11.33
N ILE A 266 -18.97 13.73 11.98
CA ILE A 266 -19.24 13.24 13.32
C ILE A 266 -20.04 11.94 13.20
N ILE A 267 -19.53 10.86 13.76
CA ILE A 267 -20.14 9.54 13.79
C ILE A 267 -20.63 9.29 15.21
N HIS A 268 -21.94 9.17 15.39
CA HIS A 268 -22.55 8.71 16.63
C HIS A 268 -22.72 7.20 16.56
N CYS A 269 -22.17 6.49 17.52
CA CYS A 269 -22.21 5.04 17.50
C CYS A 269 -22.28 4.42 18.89
N THR A 270 -22.82 3.22 18.96
CA THR A 270 -22.79 2.36 20.14
C THR A 270 -21.76 1.25 19.95
N LEU A 271 -20.79 1.18 20.85
CA LEU A 271 -19.73 0.18 20.91
C LEU A 271 -19.96 -0.73 22.11
N LEU A 272 -20.32 -2.00 21.90
CA LEU A 272 -20.62 -2.97 22.97
C LEU A 272 -21.58 -2.39 24.04
N GLY A 273 -22.61 -1.66 23.62
CA GLY A 273 -23.60 -1.03 24.49
C GLY A 273 -23.20 0.32 25.09
N PHE A 274 -22.04 0.88 24.71
CA PHE A 274 -21.60 2.21 25.18
C PHE A 274 -21.62 3.24 24.04
N ASN A 275 -22.36 4.33 24.24
CA ASN A 275 -22.44 5.41 23.28
C ASN A 275 -21.07 6.12 23.14
N ARG A 276 -20.67 6.40 21.91
CA ARG A 276 -19.46 7.13 21.54
C ARG A 276 -19.75 8.11 20.42
N VAL A 277 -18.95 9.19 20.41
CA VAL A 277 -18.95 10.18 19.33
C VAL A 277 -17.54 10.24 18.78
N VAL A 278 -17.38 9.91 17.51
CA VAL A 278 -16.10 9.90 16.80
C VAL A 278 -16.12 10.97 15.73
N THR A 279 -15.13 11.87 15.74
CA THR A 279 -14.96 12.88 14.69
C THR A 279 -13.80 12.48 13.80
N ILE A 280 -14.03 12.57 12.48
CA ILE A 280 -13.03 12.22 11.46
C ILE A 280 -12.86 13.36 10.45
N PRO A 281 -11.65 13.58 9.88
CA PRO A 281 -11.38 14.68 8.92
C PRO A 281 -11.75 14.31 7.48
N PHE A 282 -12.78 13.48 7.29
CA PHE A 282 -13.26 13.02 5.98
C PHE A 282 -14.77 13.24 5.87
N THR A 283 -15.25 13.52 4.66
CA THR A 283 -16.68 13.79 4.39
C THR A 283 -17.28 12.89 3.32
N ASP A 284 -16.44 12.09 2.63
CA ASP A 284 -16.87 11.13 1.64
C ASP A 284 -17.26 9.79 2.28
N ASP A 285 -18.28 9.12 1.70
CA ASP A 285 -18.83 7.89 2.25
C ASP A 285 -17.83 6.75 2.30
N ALA A 286 -16.94 6.65 1.31
CA ALA A 286 -15.93 5.59 1.25
C ALA A 286 -14.91 5.71 2.38
N SER A 287 -14.43 6.93 2.69
CA SER A 287 -13.52 7.15 3.82
C SER A 287 -14.21 6.90 5.16
N ILE A 288 -15.49 7.31 5.30
CA ILE A 288 -16.30 7.06 6.49
C ILE A 288 -16.42 5.55 6.71
N GLU A 289 -16.81 4.78 5.70
CA GLU A 289 -16.93 3.32 5.76
C GLU A 289 -15.60 2.64 6.11
N ASN A 290 -14.50 3.06 5.49
CA ASN A 290 -13.18 2.54 5.80
C ASN A 290 -12.77 2.81 7.27
N VAL A 291 -13.13 3.96 7.84
CA VAL A 291 -12.90 4.24 9.26
C VAL A 291 -13.78 3.35 10.14
N ILE A 292 -15.03 3.11 9.78
CA ILE A 292 -15.94 2.23 10.54
C ILE A 292 -15.37 0.80 10.57
N HIS A 293 -14.83 0.28 9.46
CA HIS A 293 -14.10 -0.98 9.45
C HIS A 293 -12.92 -0.97 10.44
N CYS A 294 -12.15 0.11 10.49
CA CYS A 294 -11.04 0.25 11.45
C CYS A 294 -11.53 0.26 12.90
N MET A 295 -12.65 0.95 13.19
CA MET A 295 -13.25 0.96 14.53
C MET A 295 -13.67 -0.45 14.96
N ALA A 296 -14.30 -1.23 14.09
CA ALA A 296 -14.72 -2.61 14.36
C ALA A 296 -13.53 -3.53 14.62
N VAL A 297 -12.42 -3.39 13.85
CA VAL A 297 -11.19 -4.13 14.11
C VAL A 297 -10.56 -3.78 15.45
N MET A 298 -10.48 -2.49 15.78
CA MET A 298 -9.92 -2.04 17.06
C MET A 298 -10.75 -2.53 18.24
N LEU A 299 -12.08 -2.55 18.09
CA LEU A 299 -13.00 -3.07 19.08
C LEU A 299 -12.72 -4.55 19.38
N TYR A 300 -12.46 -5.35 18.35
CA TYR A 300 -12.14 -6.76 18.50
C TYR A 300 -10.71 -7.00 19.04
N LEU A 301 -9.71 -6.33 18.45
CA LEU A 301 -8.30 -6.55 18.76
C LEU A 301 -7.92 -6.03 20.15
N LYS A 302 -8.42 -4.85 20.51
CA LYS A 302 -8.14 -4.19 21.79
C LYS A 302 -9.23 -3.17 22.12
N PRO A 303 -10.31 -3.57 22.79
CA PRO A 303 -11.46 -2.69 23.08
C PRO A 303 -11.09 -1.37 23.76
N THR A 304 -10.03 -1.35 24.57
CA THR A 304 -9.53 -0.14 25.24
C THR A 304 -8.97 0.90 24.29
N SER A 305 -8.48 0.51 23.12
CA SER A 305 -7.91 1.42 22.12
C SER A 305 -8.96 2.35 21.49
N VAL A 306 -10.22 1.93 21.44
CA VAL A 306 -11.32 2.72 20.88
C VAL A 306 -11.81 3.80 21.85
N ASN A 307 -11.41 3.74 23.12
CA ASN A 307 -11.79 4.76 24.11
C ASN A 307 -11.12 6.11 23.84
N ASP A 308 -9.95 6.12 23.19
CA ASP A 308 -9.31 7.35 22.74
C ASP A 308 -9.81 7.74 21.34
N VAL A 309 -10.97 8.36 21.31
CA VAL A 309 -11.63 8.83 20.06
C VAL A 309 -10.87 9.97 19.38
N THR A 310 -9.95 10.64 20.08
CA THR A 310 -9.18 11.78 19.51
C THR A 310 -8.23 11.35 18.41
N LYS A 311 -7.79 10.10 18.40
CA LYS A 311 -6.92 9.53 17.35
C LYS A 311 -7.54 9.64 15.96
N PHE A 312 -8.86 9.49 15.87
CA PHE A 312 -9.56 9.51 14.58
C PHE A 312 -9.56 10.88 13.92
N LEU A 313 -9.52 11.97 14.71
CA LEU A 313 -9.44 13.34 14.20
C LEU A 313 -8.11 13.62 13.49
N HIS A 314 -7.06 12.88 13.83
CA HIS A 314 -5.71 13.05 13.28
C HIS A 314 -5.40 12.10 12.13
N LEU A 315 -6.42 11.40 11.60
CA LEU A 315 -6.24 10.56 10.42
C LEU A 315 -5.89 11.41 9.20
N GLU A 316 -4.85 11.00 8.50
CA GLU A 316 -4.39 11.66 7.28
C GLU A 316 -4.85 10.92 6.02
N PRO A 317 -5.17 11.64 4.94
CA PRO A 317 -5.47 11.03 3.65
C PRO A 317 -4.31 10.17 3.14
N VAL A 318 -4.65 9.07 2.49
CA VAL A 318 -3.65 8.20 1.86
C VAL A 318 -3.26 8.80 0.50
N ALA A 319 -1.97 9.09 0.32
CA ALA A 319 -1.44 9.71 -0.89
C ALA A 319 -1.85 8.97 -2.19
N MET A 320 -2.07 9.72 -3.28
CA MET A 320 -2.47 9.26 -4.62
C MET A 320 -3.90 8.68 -4.71
N ARG A 321 -4.76 8.92 -3.72
CA ARG A 321 -6.19 8.55 -3.76
C ARG A 321 -7.03 9.73 -3.33
N LEU A 322 -7.80 10.31 -4.29
CA LEU A 322 -8.64 11.50 -4.09
C LEU A 322 -7.83 12.70 -3.51
N ASP A 323 -6.56 12.82 -3.94
CA ASP A 323 -5.67 13.89 -3.52
C ASP A 323 -6.10 15.23 -4.12
N VAL A 324 -6.31 16.24 -3.27
CA VAL A 324 -6.83 17.55 -3.68
C VAL A 324 -5.70 18.57 -3.75
N LYS A 325 -5.50 19.15 -4.94
CA LYS A 325 -4.44 20.12 -5.20
C LYS A 325 -4.97 21.39 -5.86
N GLN A 326 -4.29 22.51 -5.60
CA GLN A 326 -4.56 23.75 -6.32
C GLN A 326 -4.04 23.65 -7.76
N GLY A 327 -4.90 23.92 -8.72
CA GLY A 327 -4.56 23.96 -10.14
C GLY A 327 -4.26 25.39 -10.65
N ILE A 328 -3.77 25.47 -11.88
CA ILE A 328 -3.62 26.74 -12.62
C ILE A 328 -4.98 27.41 -12.81
N ASN A 329 -4.99 28.73 -13.05
CA ASN A 329 -6.18 29.51 -13.41
C ASN A 329 -7.39 29.27 -12.47
N ASN A 330 -7.14 29.22 -11.16
CA ASN A 330 -8.16 29.01 -10.12
C ASN A 330 -8.90 27.67 -10.23
N CYS A 331 -8.28 26.66 -10.84
CA CYS A 331 -8.80 25.30 -10.84
C CYS A 331 -8.49 24.58 -9.53
N LEU A 332 -9.33 23.63 -9.15
CA LEU A 332 -9.10 22.69 -8.08
C LEU A 332 -9.01 21.28 -8.70
N LEU A 333 -7.90 20.58 -8.43
CA LEU A 333 -7.64 19.26 -8.98
C LEU A 333 -7.95 18.19 -7.95
N ILE A 334 -8.62 17.13 -8.34
CA ILE A 334 -8.78 15.90 -7.56
C ILE A 334 -8.05 14.79 -8.34
N ASN A 335 -6.96 14.28 -7.77
CA ASN A 335 -6.14 13.27 -8.42
C ASN A 335 -6.49 11.88 -7.90
N ASP A 336 -7.01 11.02 -8.77
CA ASP A 336 -7.31 9.61 -8.48
C ASP A 336 -6.89 8.71 -9.66
N THR A 337 -5.59 8.62 -9.88
CA THR A 337 -4.99 8.00 -11.08
C THR A 337 -4.50 6.56 -10.88
N TYR A 338 -4.99 5.88 -9.82
CA TYR A 338 -4.50 4.53 -9.49
C TYR A 338 -5.34 3.40 -10.10
N ASN A 339 -6.66 3.45 -9.93
CA ASN A 339 -7.62 2.48 -10.44
C ASN A 339 -8.69 3.16 -11.29
N SER A 340 -9.18 2.46 -12.32
CA SER A 340 -10.29 2.92 -13.15
C SER A 340 -11.30 1.79 -13.30
N ASP A 341 -12.27 1.74 -12.38
CA ASP A 341 -13.47 0.89 -12.44
C ASP A 341 -14.70 1.73 -12.11
N ILE A 342 -15.89 1.22 -12.41
CA ILE A 342 -17.15 1.98 -12.28
C ILE A 342 -17.45 2.37 -10.82
N ASN A 343 -17.17 1.49 -9.87
CA ASN A 343 -17.47 1.78 -8.47
C ASN A 343 -16.48 2.81 -7.90
N SER A 344 -15.19 2.69 -8.23
CA SER A 344 -14.20 3.70 -7.85
C SER A 344 -14.44 5.03 -8.53
N LEU A 345 -15.04 5.04 -9.75
CA LEU A 345 -15.47 6.25 -10.41
C LEU A 345 -16.67 6.90 -9.69
N ASP A 346 -17.66 6.11 -9.25
CA ASP A 346 -18.79 6.60 -8.49
C ASP A 346 -18.35 7.31 -7.20
N ILE A 347 -17.48 6.66 -6.42
CA ILE A 347 -16.86 7.22 -5.21
C ILE A 347 -16.12 8.54 -5.52
N ALA A 348 -15.32 8.58 -6.58
CA ALA A 348 -14.56 9.76 -6.95
C ALA A 348 -15.45 10.93 -7.39
N LEU A 349 -16.55 10.63 -8.06
CA LEU A 349 -17.55 11.64 -8.46
C LEU A 349 -18.34 12.16 -7.25
N ASP A 350 -18.67 11.33 -6.27
CA ASP A 350 -19.28 11.78 -5.01
C ASP A 350 -18.35 12.72 -4.25
N PHE A 351 -17.08 12.35 -4.17
CA PHE A 351 -16.06 13.22 -3.58
C PHE A 351 -15.95 14.55 -4.34
N GLN A 352 -15.96 14.53 -5.67
CA GLN A 352 -15.97 15.74 -6.47
C GLN A 352 -17.19 16.62 -6.18
N GLN A 353 -18.38 16.03 -6.08
CA GLN A 353 -19.60 16.78 -5.78
C GLN A 353 -19.59 17.37 -4.36
N SER A 354 -19.09 16.64 -3.36
CA SER A 354 -18.96 17.16 -1.99
C SER A 354 -18.07 18.40 -1.93
N ARG A 355 -17.01 18.46 -2.75
CA ARG A 355 -16.08 19.60 -2.85
C ARG A 355 -16.63 20.78 -3.68
N ARG A 356 -17.69 20.57 -4.43
CA ARG A 356 -18.38 21.60 -5.23
C ARG A 356 -19.35 22.44 -4.39
N VAL A 357 -19.85 21.92 -3.28
CA VAL A 357 -20.83 22.60 -2.43
C VAL A 357 -20.30 23.96 -1.98
N GLY A 358 -21.07 25.03 -2.22
CA GLY A 358 -20.67 26.42 -1.90
C GLY A 358 -19.70 27.08 -2.87
N LYS A 359 -19.22 26.40 -3.92
CA LYS A 359 -18.28 26.92 -4.93
C LYS A 359 -18.94 26.96 -6.31
N GLN A 360 -18.85 28.09 -7.01
CA GLN A 360 -19.33 28.21 -8.40
C GLN A 360 -18.26 27.73 -9.39
N LEU A 361 -17.80 26.46 -9.24
CA LEU A 361 -16.82 25.86 -10.14
C LEU A 361 -17.51 24.93 -11.13
N LYS A 362 -17.10 24.97 -12.39
CA LYS A 362 -17.50 24.00 -13.41
C LYS A 362 -16.89 22.63 -13.07
N SER A 363 -17.71 21.58 -13.06
CA SER A 363 -17.28 20.21 -12.75
C SER A 363 -16.81 19.50 -14.00
N THR A 364 -15.53 19.19 -14.09
CA THR A 364 -14.91 18.49 -15.24
C THR A 364 -14.36 17.14 -14.79
N LEU A 365 -14.65 16.10 -15.57
CA LEU A 365 -14.10 14.75 -15.41
C LEU A 365 -13.11 14.49 -16.55
N ILE A 366 -11.85 14.15 -16.21
CA ILE A 366 -10.87 13.57 -17.13
C ILE A 366 -10.81 12.08 -16.83
N LEU A 367 -11.22 11.24 -17.78
CA LEU A 367 -11.38 9.79 -17.59
C LEU A 367 -10.58 8.99 -18.62
N SER A 368 -9.83 7.97 -18.19
CA SER A 368 -9.24 6.98 -19.11
C SER A 368 -10.21 5.85 -19.44
N ASP A 369 -9.90 5.04 -20.45
CA ASP A 369 -10.60 3.76 -20.65
C ASP A 369 -10.62 2.96 -19.37
N ILE A 370 -11.78 2.35 -19.09
CA ILE A 370 -11.98 1.44 -17.96
C ILE A 370 -11.62 0.03 -18.45
N LEU A 371 -10.48 -0.45 -18.00
CA LEU A 371 -9.95 -1.76 -18.37
C LEU A 371 -10.48 -2.86 -17.43
N GLN A 372 -10.58 -4.09 -17.95
CA GLN A 372 -10.90 -5.29 -17.15
C GLN A 372 -12.25 -5.24 -16.40
N SER A 373 -13.27 -4.62 -17.00
CA SER A 373 -14.61 -4.52 -16.39
C SER A 373 -15.47 -5.79 -16.52
N GLY A 374 -15.12 -6.71 -17.43
CA GLY A 374 -15.95 -7.88 -17.77
C GLY A 374 -17.29 -7.54 -18.43
N THR A 375 -17.53 -6.26 -18.72
CA THR A 375 -18.76 -5.76 -19.35
C THR A 375 -18.46 -5.37 -20.78
N LEU A 376 -19.40 -5.63 -21.71
CA LEU A 376 -19.27 -5.15 -23.09
C LEU A 376 -19.08 -3.63 -23.11
N PRO A 377 -18.12 -3.08 -23.87
CA PRO A 377 -17.77 -1.66 -23.84
C PRO A 377 -18.98 -0.74 -24.02
N LYS A 378 -19.88 -1.05 -24.94
CA LYS A 378 -21.12 -0.26 -25.17
C LYS A 378 -22.01 -0.18 -23.91
N SER A 379 -22.18 -1.28 -23.19
CA SER A 379 -22.97 -1.32 -21.96
C SER A 379 -22.25 -0.59 -20.82
N LEU A 380 -20.94 -0.77 -20.72
CA LEU A 380 -20.08 -0.11 -19.75
C LEU A 380 -20.17 1.41 -19.87
N TYR A 381 -19.90 1.96 -21.06
CA TYR A 381 -19.90 3.41 -21.25
C TYR A 381 -21.29 4.05 -21.21
N LYS A 382 -22.36 3.26 -21.45
CA LYS A 382 -23.72 3.70 -21.14
C LYS A 382 -23.92 3.88 -19.64
N LYS A 383 -23.47 2.93 -18.81
CA LYS A 383 -23.49 3.07 -17.34
C LYS A 383 -22.66 4.26 -16.86
N VAL A 384 -21.46 4.48 -17.47
CA VAL A 384 -20.61 5.64 -17.16
C VAL A 384 -21.34 6.96 -17.50
N ALA A 385 -21.97 7.05 -18.67
CA ALA A 385 -22.73 8.23 -19.07
C ALA A 385 -23.92 8.51 -18.13
N ASP A 386 -24.65 7.46 -17.72
CA ASP A 386 -25.75 7.58 -16.76
C ASP A 386 -25.23 8.04 -15.38
N LEU A 387 -24.07 7.56 -14.95
CA LEU A 387 -23.42 7.97 -13.71
C LEU A 387 -23.02 9.46 -13.77
N VAL A 388 -22.31 9.87 -14.82
CA VAL A 388 -21.87 11.25 -15.07
C VAL A 388 -23.07 12.21 -15.06
N ARG A 389 -24.19 11.81 -15.68
CA ARG A 389 -25.44 12.58 -15.68
C ARG A 389 -26.05 12.68 -14.27
N ARG A 390 -26.16 11.57 -13.54
CA ARG A 390 -26.71 11.55 -12.16
C ARG A 390 -25.89 12.43 -11.22
N LYS A 391 -24.57 12.42 -11.36
CA LYS A 391 -23.64 13.22 -10.54
C LYS A 391 -23.49 14.66 -11.05
N LYS A 392 -24.28 15.08 -12.05
CA LYS A 392 -24.33 16.45 -12.59
C LYS A 392 -22.94 17.01 -12.97
N ILE A 393 -22.16 16.21 -13.68
CA ILE A 393 -20.87 16.62 -14.25
C ILE A 393 -21.15 17.50 -15.48
N ASP A 394 -20.46 18.65 -15.57
CA ASP A 394 -20.70 19.62 -16.63
C ASP A 394 -19.93 19.27 -17.91
N ARG A 395 -18.74 18.68 -17.78
CA ARG A 395 -17.86 18.35 -18.89
C ARG A 395 -17.12 17.03 -18.68
N ILE A 396 -16.97 16.25 -19.74
CA ILE A 396 -16.12 15.05 -19.77
C ILE A 396 -15.02 15.17 -20.83
N ILE A 397 -13.80 14.77 -20.46
CA ILE A 397 -12.67 14.57 -21.34
C ILE A 397 -12.28 13.11 -21.26
N GLY A 398 -12.56 12.35 -22.32
CA GLY A 398 -12.26 10.92 -22.37
C GLY A 398 -10.95 10.66 -23.11
N ILE A 399 -10.09 9.80 -22.53
CA ILE A 399 -8.80 9.43 -23.12
C ILE A 399 -8.73 7.92 -23.24
N GLY A 400 -8.72 7.44 -24.48
CA GLY A 400 -8.68 6.03 -24.81
C GLY A 400 -9.45 5.72 -26.07
N ARG A 401 -9.23 4.54 -26.62
CA ARG A 401 -9.88 4.10 -27.87
C ARG A 401 -11.35 3.80 -27.67
N ASP A 402 -11.68 3.12 -26.58
CA ASP A 402 -13.05 2.71 -26.29
C ASP A 402 -13.92 3.92 -25.94
N LEU A 403 -13.45 4.83 -25.08
CA LEU A 403 -14.16 6.08 -24.78
C LEU A 403 -14.42 6.92 -26.02
N LYS A 404 -13.44 7.00 -26.94
CA LYS A 404 -13.57 7.72 -28.21
C LYS A 404 -14.60 7.06 -29.14
N GLU A 405 -14.61 5.73 -29.21
CA GLU A 405 -15.57 4.94 -30.01
C GLU A 405 -17.01 5.15 -29.51
N TYR A 406 -17.20 5.13 -28.19
CA TYR A 406 -18.52 5.29 -27.57
C TYR A 406 -18.85 6.73 -27.15
N ALA A 407 -18.15 7.73 -27.68
CA ALA A 407 -18.35 9.15 -27.37
C ALA A 407 -19.79 9.64 -27.50
N SER A 408 -20.59 9.02 -28.39
CA SER A 408 -21.99 9.40 -28.67
C SER A 408 -22.93 9.18 -27.47
N VAL A 409 -22.59 8.29 -26.53
CA VAL A 409 -23.47 8.01 -25.38
C VAL A 409 -23.48 9.14 -24.33
N PHE A 410 -22.51 10.05 -24.36
CA PHE A 410 -22.42 11.18 -23.45
C PHE A 410 -23.17 12.39 -24.00
N GLU A 411 -24.12 12.94 -23.24
CA GLU A 411 -24.99 14.06 -23.64
C GLU A 411 -24.58 15.41 -23.02
N ILE A 412 -23.39 15.49 -22.43
CA ILE A 412 -22.81 16.70 -21.84
C ILE A 412 -21.70 17.28 -22.72
N GLU A 413 -21.13 18.43 -22.35
CA GLU A 413 -19.92 18.94 -23.00
C GLU A 413 -18.82 17.89 -22.97
N LYS A 414 -18.24 17.56 -24.11
CA LYS A 414 -17.37 16.41 -24.26
C LYS A 414 -16.26 16.60 -25.26
N GLU A 415 -15.11 16.01 -24.95
CA GLU A 415 -13.95 15.88 -25.83
C GLU A 415 -13.33 14.51 -25.67
N PHE A 416 -12.84 13.91 -26.76
CA PHE A 416 -12.26 12.57 -26.71
C PHE A 416 -10.95 12.50 -27.48
N TYR A 417 -9.95 11.91 -26.86
CA TYR A 417 -8.60 11.74 -27.38
C TYR A 417 -8.20 10.27 -27.33
N THR A 418 -7.23 9.87 -28.15
CA THR A 418 -6.76 8.48 -28.18
C THR A 418 -5.67 8.24 -27.14
N THR A 419 -4.83 9.25 -26.88
CA THR A 419 -3.71 9.17 -25.93
C THR A 419 -3.63 10.41 -25.05
N THR A 420 -2.93 10.28 -23.93
CA THR A 420 -2.65 11.40 -23.00
C THR A 420 -1.86 12.51 -23.67
N GLU A 421 -0.89 12.16 -24.53
CA GLU A 421 -0.06 13.12 -25.24
C GLU A 421 -0.87 13.92 -26.28
N GLU A 422 -1.85 13.27 -26.95
CA GLU A 422 -2.78 13.95 -27.87
C GLU A 422 -3.58 15.02 -27.12
N PHE A 423 -4.10 14.69 -25.95
CA PHE A 423 -4.83 15.62 -25.10
C PHE A 423 -3.95 16.78 -24.60
N ILE A 424 -2.76 16.49 -24.06
CA ILE A 424 -1.85 17.53 -23.54
C ILE A 424 -1.46 18.53 -24.64
N LYS A 425 -1.31 18.09 -25.88
CA LYS A 425 -1.00 18.96 -27.03
C LYS A 425 -2.22 19.72 -27.57
N SER A 426 -3.43 19.39 -27.13
CA SER A 426 -4.66 20.00 -27.65
C SER A 426 -4.83 21.45 -27.19
N PRO A 427 -5.55 22.29 -27.96
CA PRO A 427 -5.90 23.64 -27.51
C PRO A 427 -6.76 23.65 -26.24
N SER A 428 -7.55 22.62 -26.01
CA SER A 428 -8.44 22.49 -24.86
C SER A 428 -7.68 22.36 -23.55
N PHE A 429 -6.48 21.76 -23.56
CA PHE A 429 -5.62 21.66 -22.37
C PHE A 429 -5.23 23.03 -21.78
N LYS A 430 -5.14 24.07 -22.60
CA LYS A 430 -4.78 25.44 -22.18
C LYS A 430 -5.97 26.28 -21.70
N LYS A 431 -7.21 25.77 -21.79
CA LYS A 431 -8.43 26.54 -21.53
C LYS A 431 -9.03 26.35 -20.14
N PHE A 432 -8.44 25.48 -19.31
CA PHE A 432 -8.93 25.26 -17.95
C PHE A 432 -8.89 26.54 -17.11
N LYS A 433 -10.03 26.89 -16.55
CA LYS A 433 -10.20 28.05 -15.68
C LYS A 433 -11.46 27.92 -14.84
N ASP A 434 -11.36 28.22 -13.53
CA ASP A 434 -12.48 28.18 -12.59
C ASP A 434 -13.23 26.82 -12.61
N GLU A 435 -12.47 25.70 -12.70
CA GLU A 435 -12.99 24.34 -12.80
C GLU A 435 -12.56 23.48 -11.61
N LEU A 436 -13.47 22.59 -11.17
CA LEU A 436 -13.16 21.47 -10.27
C LEU A 436 -12.94 20.22 -11.15
N ILE A 437 -11.70 19.80 -11.26
CA ILE A 437 -11.27 18.79 -12.23
C ILE A 437 -10.96 17.48 -11.49
N LEU A 438 -11.74 16.44 -11.76
CA LEU A 438 -11.40 15.08 -11.35
C LEU A 438 -10.58 14.39 -12.44
N ILE A 439 -9.37 13.95 -12.09
CA ILE A 439 -8.46 13.22 -12.97
C ILE A 439 -8.48 11.75 -12.53
N LYS A 440 -9.17 10.91 -13.30
CA LYS A 440 -9.40 9.49 -13.00
C LYS A 440 -8.92 8.59 -14.14
N GLY A 441 -7.91 7.77 -13.87
CA GLY A 441 -7.37 6.89 -14.91
C GLY A 441 -6.61 5.69 -14.37
N SER A 442 -6.44 4.68 -15.22
CA SER A 442 -5.56 3.56 -14.91
C SER A 442 -4.09 3.96 -15.15
N ARG A 443 -3.16 3.33 -14.43
CA ARG A 443 -1.71 3.59 -14.55
C ARG A 443 -1.17 3.53 -15.99
N HIS A 444 -1.82 2.77 -16.85
CA HIS A 444 -1.41 2.59 -18.25
C HIS A 444 -1.48 3.88 -19.07
N PHE A 445 -2.33 4.84 -18.66
CA PHE A 445 -2.55 6.10 -19.35
C PHE A 445 -1.66 7.25 -18.85
N HIS A 446 -0.84 7.04 -17.83
CA HIS A 446 0.12 8.04 -17.29
C HIS A 446 -0.51 9.40 -16.98
N PHE A 447 -1.68 9.39 -16.30
CA PHE A 447 -2.43 10.61 -15.98
C PHE A 447 -1.74 11.53 -14.96
N GLU A 448 -0.71 11.05 -14.28
CA GLU A 448 0.20 11.87 -13.47
C GLU A 448 0.76 13.05 -14.25
N GLN A 449 1.04 12.89 -15.56
CA GLN A 449 1.52 13.98 -16.43
C GLN A 449 0.47 15.11 -16.58
N ILE A 450 -0.82 14.76 -16.64
CA ILE A 450 -1.91 15.74 -16.69
C ILE A 450 -1.95 16.52 -15.37
N SER A 451 -1.91 15.80 -14.24
CA SER A 451 -1.93 16.40 -12.91
C SER A 451 -0.77 17.37 -12.70
N GLU A 452 0.45 16.96 -13.02
CA GLU A 452 1.67 17.77 -12.88
C GLU A 452 1.66 19.06 -13.72
N LEU A 453 1.05 19.01 -14.94
CA LEU A 453 0.95 20.15 -15.82
C LEU A 453 -0.18 21.13 -15.45
N LEU A 454 -1.26 20.63 -14.82
CA LEU A 454 -2.38 21.45 -14.36
C LEU A 454 -2.20 21.95 -12.94
N GLU A 455 -1.29 21.37 -12.15
CA GLU A 455 -0.98 21.82 -10.80
C GLU A 455 -0.41 23.25 -10.80
N LYS A 456 -0.94 24.09 -9.92
CA LYS A 456 -0.42 25.45 -9.75
C LYS A 456 0.98 25.37 -9.16
N LYS A 457 1.98 25.59 -10.01
CA LYS A 457 3.35 25.78 -9.53
C LYS A 457 3.39 27.13 -8.83
N VAL A 458 3.32 27.13 -7.51
CA VAL A 458 3.77 28.28 -6.72
C VAL A 458 5.26 28.39 -7.03
N HIS A 459 5.76 29.60 -7.28
CA HIS A 459 7.20 29.83 -7.47
C HIS A 459 7.90 29.60 -6.11
N GLU A 460 8.05 28.36 -5.77
CA GLU A 460 8.91 27.91 -4.69
C GLU A 460 10.20 27.37 -5.32
N THR A 461 11.30 27.64 -4.65
CA THR A 461 12.53 26.90 -4.93
C THR A 461 12.23 25.46 -4.55
N ILE A 462 11.91 24.62 -5.54
CA ILE A 462 11.56 23.21 -5.31
C ILE A 462 12.87 22.44 -5.19
N LEU A 463 13.10 21.86 -4.01
CA LEU A 463 14.08 20.79 -3.85
C LEU A 463 13.42 19.47 -4.22
N GLU A 464 13.68 18.98 -5.42
CA GLU A 464 13.21 17.65 -5.83
C GLU A 464 14.18 16.58 -5.31
N VAL A 465 13.69 15.71 -4.44
CA VAL A 465 14.46 14.61 -3.86
C VAL A 465 14.02 13.28 -4.48
N ASN A 466 14.91 12.68 -5.25
CA ASN A 466 14.68 11.36 -5.82
C ASN A 466 15.08 10.28 -4.82
N LEU A 467 14.11 9.68 -4.13
CA LEU A 467 14.34 8.63 -3.13
C LEU A 467 14.95 7.35 -3.74
N ASP A 468 14.63 7.02 -5.00
CA ASP A 468 15.24 5.86 -5.66
C ASP A 468 16.73 6.09 -5.94
N ALA A 469 17.14 7.34 -6.23
CA ALA A 469 18.54 7.71 -6.36
C ALA A 469 19.28 7.64 -5.01
N ILE A 470 18.62 8.02 -3.91
CA ILE A 470 19.18 7.87 -2.56
C ILE A 470 19.39 6.38 -2.23
N VAL A 471 18.40 5.54 -2.51
CA VAL A 471 18.51 4.08 -2.34
C VAL A 471 19.64 3.51 -3.20
N HIS A 472 19.76 3.95 -4.46
CA HIS A 472 20.86 3.55 -5.32
C HIS A 472 22.21 3.91 -4.70
N ASN A 473 22.40 5.14 -4.25
CA ASN A 473 23.61 5.59 -3.61
C ASN A 473 23.92 4.81 -2.32
N PHE A 474 22.92 4.64 -1.46
CA PHE A 474 23.01 3.82 -0.25
C PHE A 474 23.51 2.40 -0.58
N ASN A 475 22.93 1.75 -1.58
CA ASN A 475 23.31 0.42 -2.01
C ASN A 475 24.75 0.38 -2.61
N GLN A 476 25.17 1.43 -3.32
CA GLN A 476 26.55 1.56 -3.83
C GLN A 476 27.57 1.63 -2.70
N TYR A 477 27.30 2.40 -1.64
CA TYR A 477 28.17 2.41 -0.46
C TYR A 477 28.15 1.06 0.25
N ARG A 478 26.97 0.48 0.46
CA ARG A 478 26.81 -0.81 1.12
C ARG A 478 27.59 -1.92 0.41
N SER A 479 27.56 -1.98 -0.91
CA SER A 479 28.26 -3.01 -1.71
C SER A 479 29.78 -2.98 -1.59
N LYS A 480 30.35 -1.88 -1.10
CA LYS A 480 31.81 -1.72 -0.89
C LYS A 480 32.24 -2.06 0.53
N LEU A 481 31.29 -2.28 1.44
CA LEU A 481 31.56 -2.61 2.85
C LEU A 481 31.55 -4.11 3.05
N LYS A 482 32.22 -4.55 4.12
CA LYS A 482 32.11 -5.94 4.58
C LYS A 482 30.72 -6.19 5.16
N PRO A 483 30.20 -7.43 5.12
CA PRO A 483 28.85 -7.77 5.60
C PRO A 483 28.57 -7.38 7.07
N GLU A 484 29.58 -7.46 7.92
CA GLU A 484 29.52 -7.12 9.33
C GLU A 484 29.55 -5.60 9.61
N THR A 485 29.91 -4.78 8.62
CA THR A 485 30.03 -3.32 8.79
C THR A 485 28.64 -2.68 8.88
N LYS A 486 28.39 -1.97 9.97
CA LYS A 486 27.15 -1.22 10.18
C LYS A 486 27.19 0.14 9.48
N MET A 487 26.08 0.51 8.85
CA MET A 487 25.92 1.82 8.22
C MET A 487 25.03 2.72 9.07
N VAL A 488 25.50 3.95 9.27
CA VAL A 488 24.75 5.02 9.92
C VAL A 488 24.39 6.06 8.86
N CYS A 489 23.11 6.33 8.64
CA CYS A 489 22.66 7.38 7.73
C CYS A 489 22.21 8.60 8.50
N MET A 490 22.77 9.77 8.15
CA MET A 490 22.45 11.05 8.77
C MET A 490 21.18 11.63 8.18
N VAL A 491 20.18 11.92 9.02
CA VAL A 491 18.88 12.51 8.64
C VAL A 491 18.54 13.78 9.43
N LYS A 492 19.55 14.42 10.01
CA LYS A 492 19.40 15.68 10.77
C LYS A 492 18.90 16.85 9.91
N ALA A 493 18.49 17.95 10.56
CA ALA A 493 18.05 19.18 9.93
C ALA A 493 16.97 18.93 8.86
N PHE A 494 15.90 18.23 9.26
CA PHE A 494 14.80 17.86 8.37
C PHE A 494 15.29 17.09 7.11
N GLY A 495 16.22 16.15 7.32
CA GLY A 495 16.83 15.39 6.21
C GLY A 495 17.63 16.28 5.25
N TYR A 496 18.27 17.34 5.77
CA TYR A 496 18.91 18.40 4.97
C TYR A 496 17.94 19.13 4.02
N GLY A 497 16.67 19.26 4.44
CA GLY A 497 15.62 19.86 3.63
C GLY A 497 14.87 18.88 2.72
N ALA A 498 15.25 17.61 2.75
CA ALA A 498 14.65 16.56 1.89
C ALA A 498 13.39 15.90 2.49
N GLY A 499 12.99 16.27 3.72
CA GLY A 499 11.98 15.56 4.50
C GLY A 499 12.62 14.46 5.35
N SER A 500 12.62 14.62 6.67
CA SER A 500 13.27 13.65 7.56
C SER A 500 12.56 12.31 7.60
N TYR A 501 11.23 12.32 7.57
CA TYR A 501 10.42 11.12 7.67
C TYR A 501 10.49 10.25 6.41
N GLU A 502 10.25 10.81 5.22
CA GLU A 502 10.29 10.07 3.95
C GLU A 502 11.66 9.46 3.71
N LEU A 503 12.71 10.20 4.03
CA LEU A 503 14.08 9.72 3.94
C LEU A 503 14.35 8.61 4.95
N ALA A 504 14.01 8.81 6.22
CA ALA A 504 14.23 7.82 7.29
C ALA A 504 13.43 6.54 7.03
N LYS A 505 12.16 6.67 6.59
CA LYS A 505 11.31 5.54 6.21
C LYS A 505 11.90 4.75 5.04
N THR A 506 12.33 5.44 3.99
CA THR A 506 12.99 4.80 2.84
C THR A 506 14.24 4.04 3.26
N LEU A 507 15.10 4.64 4.07
CA LEU A 507 16.31 4.01 4.58
C LEU A 507 16.00 2.80 5.49
N GLN A 508 14.95 2.90 6.33
CA GLN A 508 14.48 1.79 7.15
C GLN A 508 13.96 0.61 6.30
N GLU A 509 13.16 0.88 5.27
CA GLU A 509 12.65 -0.12 4.33
C GLU A 509 13.79 -0.83 3.57
N HIS A 510 14.90 -0.11 3.35
CA HIS A 510 16.12 -0.64 2.74
C HIS A 510 17.17 -1.12 3.76
N ARG A 511 16.73 -1.38 5.02
CA ARG A 511 17.53 -2.00 6.09
C ARG A 511 18.82 -1.24 6.40
N CYS A 512 18.75 0.08 6.50
CA CYS A 512 19.78 0.86 7.15
C CYS A 512 19.93 0.40 8.61
N ASP A 513 21.16 0.26 9.11
CA ASP A 513 21.40 -0.25 10.47
C ASP A 513 21.05 0.79 11.53
N TYR A 514 21.41 2.06 11.30
CA TYR A 514 21.20 3.18 12.21
C TYR A 514 20.85 4.45 11.45
N LEU A 515 20.01 5.27 12.03
CA LEU A 515 19.89 6.68 11.65
C LEU A 515 20.66 7.54 12.64
N ALA A 516 21.07 8.73 12.21
CA ALA A 516 21.66 9.73 13.10
C ALA A 516 20.98 11.07 12.92
N VAL A 517 20.67 11.72 14.04
CA VAL A 517 20.06 13.05 14.15
C VAL A 517 20.96 13.99 14.97
N ALA A 518 20.75 15.30 14.87
CA ALA A 518 21.54 16.24 15.63
C ALA A 518 21.09 16.30 17.09
N VAL A 519 19.80 16.43 17.34
CA VAL A 519 19.20 16.64 18.67
C VAL A 519 18.11 15.61 18.98
N ALA A 520 17.76 15.51 20.26
CA ALA A 520 16.79 14.51 20.73
C ALA A 520 15.39 14.69 20.12
N ASP A 521 14.95 15.92 19.91
CA ASP A 521 13.62 16.22 19.39
C ASP A 521 13.42 15.69 17.97
N GLU A 522 14.43 15.79 17.10
CA GLU A 522 14.40 15.19 15.75
C GLU A 522 14.21 13.66 15.80
N GLY A 523 14.89 13.02 16.75
CA GLY A 523 14.75 11.57 16.94
C GLY A 523 13.38 11.18 17.50
N ALA A 524 12.83 11.98 18.41
CA ALA A 524 11.50 11.77 18.96
C ALA A 524 10.40 11.94 17.91
N GLU A 525 10.54 12.93 17.01
CA GLU A 525 9.64 13.13 15.88
C GLU A 525 9.63 11.91 14.95
N LEU A 526 10.82 11.42 14.56
CA LEU A 526 10.92 10.18 13.77
C LEU A 526 10.29 8.97 14.45
N ARG A 527 10.37 8.86 15.79
CA ARG A 527 9.68 7.81 16.54
C ARG A 527 8.17 7.94 16.49
N LYS A 528 7.63 9.17 16.65
CA LYS A 528 6.18 9.43 16.50
C LYS A 528 5.67 9.02 15.14
N GLU A 529 6.47 9.21 14.11
CA GLU A 529 6.18 8.83 12.72
C GLU A 529 6.40 7.32 12.42
N GLY A 530 6.75 6.51 13.43
CA GLY A 530 6.85 5.06 13.32
C GLY A 530 8.19 4.53 12.80
N ILE A 531 9.26 5.31 12.88
CA ILE A 531 10.62 4.80 12.60
C ILE A 531 11.07 3.95 13.78
N SER A 532 11.40 2.67 13.54
CA SER A 532 11.73 1.67 14.57
C SER A 532 13.21 1.30 14.65
N ILE A 533 14.02 1.57 13.59
CA ILE A 533 15.45 1.27 13.62
C ILE A 533 16.19 2.16 14.64
N PRO A 534 17.35 1.75 15.16
CA PRO A 534 18.11 2.53 16.13
C PRO A 534 18.45 3.94 15.63
N ILE A 535 18.30 4.94 16.50
CA ILE A 535 18.61 6.33 16.20
C ILE A 535 19.74 6.79 17.14
N ILE A 536 20.75 7.42 16.58
CA ILE A 536 21.89 8.00 17.29
C ILE A 536 21.67 9.51 17.37
N VAL A 537 21.71 10.09 18.57
CA VAL A 537 21.69 11.54 18.78
C VAL A 537 23.13 12.02 18.93
N MET A 538 23.54 12.94 18.04
CA MET A 538 24.91 13.44 17.98
C MET A 538 25.23 14.42 19.12
N ASN A 539 24.26 15.26 19.51
CA ASN A 539 24.42 16.28 20.56
C ASN A 539 23.34 16.08 21.64
N PRO A 540 23.47 15.07 22.50
CA PRO A 540 22.54 14.86 23.60
C PRO A 540 22.77 15.92 24.68
N GLU A 541 21.72 16.63 25.09
CA GLU A 541 21.72 17.55 26.21
C GLU A 541 21.12 16.87 27.45
N PHE A 542 21.58 17.22 28.64
CA PHE A 542 21.04 16.68 29.90
C PHE A 542 19.53 16.94 30.05
N SER A 543 19.05 18.08 29.56
CA SER A 543 17.64 18.46 29.57
C SER A 543 16.75 17.55 28.71
N SER A 544 17.33 16.84 27.72
CA SER A 544 16.61 15.99 26.77
C SER A 544 16.58 14.50 27.17
N PHE A 545 17.17 14.09 28.30
CA PHE A 545 17.21 12.67 28.70
C PHE A 545 15.81 12.06 28.84
N ASN A 546 14.83 12.78 29.36
CA ASN A 546 13.45 12.28 29.46
C ASN A 546 12.86 11.95 28.07
N VAL A 547 13.12 12.79 27.08
CA VAL A 547 12.69 12.58 25.69
C VAL A 547 13.37 11.34 25.09
N LEU A 548 14.66 11.17 25.35
CA LEU A 548 15.44 10.02 24.87
C LEU A 548 14.94 8.69 25.45
N PHE A 549 14.64 8.66 26.76
CA PHE A 549 14.09 7.48 27.41
C PHE A 549 12.69 7.11 26.88
N LEU A 550 11.80 8.08 26.80
CA LEU A 550 10.43 7.87 26.32
C LEU A 550 10.37 7.45 24.83
N SER A 551 11.34 7.89 24.04
CA SER A 551 11.40 7.64 22.61
C SER A 551 12.25 6.41 22.24
N LEU A 552 12.79 5.64 23.21
CA LEU A 552 13.67 4.49 23.00
C LEU A 552 14.84 4.81 22.04
N ILE A 553 15.44 5.98 22.20
CA ILE A 553 16.56 6.44 21.37
C ILE A 553 17.87 6.01 22.05
N HIS A 554 18.75 5.34 21.30
CA HIS A 554 20.06 4.96 21.80
C HIS A 554 20.99 6.18 21.86
N ILE A 555 21.58 6.40 23.01
CA ILE A 555 22.60 7.43 23.22
C ILE A 555 23.95 6.82 22.81
N SER A 556 24.61 7.43 21.81
CA SER A 556 26.02 7.18 21.58
C SER A 556 26.82 8.00 22.59
N GLU A 557 27.64 7.36 23.42
CA GLU A 557 28.62 8.13 24.19
C GLU A 557 29.56 8.83 23.22
N PRO A 558 29.70 10.18 23.32
CA PRO A 558 30.75 10.86 22.58
C PRO A 558 32.07 10.39 23.17
N THR A 559 32.83 9.60 22.42
CA THR A 559 34.24 9.41 22.72
C THR A 559 34.90 10.80 22.58
N ARG A 560 35.00 11.53 23.69
CA ARG A 560 35.86 12.70 23.74
C ARG A 560 37.27 12.23 23.41
N PRO A 561 37.95 12.76 22.35
CA PRO A 561 39.37 12.60 22.26
C PRO A 561 39.93 13.13 23.58
N ARG A 562 40.65 12.31 24.32
CA ARG A 562 41.49 12.83 25.41
C ARG A 562 42.45 13.81 24.76
N LEU A 563 42.18 15.08 24.87
CA LEU A 563 43.20 16.08 24.66
C LEU A 563 44.26 15.79 25.70
N SER A 564 45.34 15.11 25.27
CA SER A 564 46.56 15.04 26.05
C SER A 564 47.05 16.49 26.18
N SER A 565 46.98 16.99 27.40
CA SER A 565 47.63 18.25 27.80
C SER A 565 49.12 18.14 27.48
N TYR A 566 49.58 19.03 26.66
CA TYR A 566 50.91 19.62 26.72
C TYR A 566 50.75 21.12 26.75
#